data_6d7c2c6624ec74548a1c655b81736494
#
_entry.id   6d7c2c6624ec74548a1c655b81736494
#
_cell.length_a   1.000
_cell.length_b   1.000
_cell.length_c   1.000
_cell.angle_alpha   90.00
_cell.angle_beta   90.00
_cell.angle_gamma   90.00
#
_symmetry.space_group_name_H-M   'P 1'
#
loop_
_entity.id
_entity.type
_entity.pdbx_description
1 polymer ?
#
loop_
_entity_poly.entity_id
_entity_poly.type
_entity_poly.pdbx_seq_one_letter_code
_entity_poly.pdbx_strand_id
1 'polypeptide(L)'
;GGLVAFAGVDSPLSQALGVGVRGPVSTFDIAKITEFYESRGAAPMVFVTPTADPSLTRELTRAGYAPGEREQSLLASGDLLEHARRDERIGVARDLAAWARASAAAFLEREALQPGDDRIALILVTTDETIALEARKGDAIVATGALGVRGEHAALFAGSTHPAFRRRGWHTGLIRDRVARARDAGARLVHATAGPGSASERNFLRCGFVRVYTRVLWVKTSSGFIAAPAAAAAAISPPLKPA
;
A
#
# COMPACT_ATOMS: atom_id res chain seq x y z
N GLY A 1 -5.43 15.79 14.94
CA GLY A 1 -4.52 15.73 13.80
C GLY A 1 -4.82 14.51 12.96
N GLY A 2 -4.30 14.51 11.74
CA GLY A 2 -4.50 13.44 10.75
C GLY A 2 -4.60 14.03 9.35
N LEU A 3 -4.66 13.16 8.34
CA LEU A 3 -4.82 13.49 6.94
C LEU A 3 -6.01 12.71 6.37
N VAL A 4 -6.85 13.34 5.57
CA VAL A 4 -7.86 12.69 4.74
C VAL A 4 -7.42 12.81 3.27
N ALA A 5 -7.41 11.71 2.54
CA ALA A 5 -7.07 11.67 1.13
C ALA A 5 -8.26 11.14 0.31
N PHE A 6 -8.46 11.70 -0.88
CA PHE A 6 -9.47 11.24 -1.82
C PHE A 6 -8.85 11.06 -3.21
N ALA A 7 -8.88 9.84 -3.69
CA ALA A 7 -8.35 9.44 -5.00
C ALA A 7 -9.42 8.81 -5.91
N GLY A 8 -10.69 9.12 -5.64
CA GLY A 8 -11.86 8.62 -6.35
C GLY A 8 -12.75 7.73 -5.49
N VAL A 9 -13.98 7.52 -5.96
CA VAL A 9 -14.93 6.55 -5.41
C VAL A 9 -14.35 5.15 -5.57
N ASP A 10 -14.51 4.29 -4.58
CA ASP A 10 -13.99 2.92 -4.53
C ASP A 10 -12.45 2.78 -4.61
N SER A 11 -11.71 3.89 -4.53
CA SER A 11 -10.26 3.86 -4.49
C SER A 11 -9.76 3.48 -3.10
N PRO A 12 -8.89 2.46 -2.96
CA PRO A 12 -8.27 2.12 -1.67
C PRO A 12 -7.33 3.21 -1.15
N LEU A 13 -7.04 4.23 -1.97
CA LEU A 13 -6.25 5.40 -1.59
C LEU A 13 -7.13 6.51 -0.98
N SER A 14 -8.48 6.38 -1.05
CA SER A 14 -9.44 7.29 -0.41
C SER A 14 -9.59 6.90 1.07
N GLN A 15 -8.65 7.35 1.91
CA GLN A 15 -8.56 6.92 3.31
C GLN A 15 -8.04 8.02 4.23
N ALA A 16 -8.45 7.97 5.51
CA ALA A 16 -7.92 8.83 6.57
C ALA A 16 -6.78 8.14 7.32
N LEU A 17 -5.68 8.88 7.55
CA LEU A 17 -4.45 8.39 8.15
C LEU A 17 -4.01 9.27 9.31
N GLY A 18 -3.41 8.68 10.35
CA GLY A 18 -2.81 9.42 11.47
C GLY A 18 -3.83 10.11 12.38
N VAL A 19 -5.12 9.78 12.26
CA VAL A 19 -6.17 10.30 13.13
C VAL A 19 -5.94 9.81 14.56
N GLY A 20 -6.02 10.72 15.53
CA GLY A 20 -5.84 10.39 16.95
C GLY A 20 -4.38 10.22 17.40
N VAL A 21 -3.38 10.28 16.51
CA VAL A 21 -1.95 10.14 16.91
C VAL A 21 -1.44 11.32 17.73
N ARG A 22 -2.08 12.48 17.61
CA ARG A 22 -1.69 13.70 18.34
C ARG A 22 -2.60 14.06 19.52
N GLY A 23 -3.44 13.13 19.95
CA GLY A 23 -4.37 13.31 21.08
C GLY A 23 -5.81 12.90 20.79
N PRO A 24 -6.73 13.18 21.71
CA PRO A 24 -8.11 12.73 21.64
C PRO A 24 -8.85 13.18 20.39
N VAL A 25 -9.77 12.31 19.96
CA VAL A 25 -10.67 12.52 18.82
C VAL A 25 -12.09 12.69 19.34
N SER A 26 -12.79 13.69 18.83
CA SER A 26 -14.18 13.98 19.20
C SER A 26 -15.17 13.38 18.18
N THR A 27 -16.45 13.32 18.58
CA THR A 27 -17.56 12.98 17.67
C THR A 27 -17.58 13.92 16.44
N PHE A 28 -17.26 15.20 16.65
CA PHE A 28 -17.22 16.21 15.57
C PHE A 28 -16.10 15.90 14.54
N ASP A 29 -14.93 15.43 14.99
CA ASP A 29 -13.86 15.05 14.08
C ASP A 29 -14.26 13.88 13.18
N ILE A 30 -14.92 12.86 13.75
CA ILE A 30 -15.42 11.71 12.99
C ILE A 30 -16.54 12.13 12.03
N ALA A 31 -17.43 13.02 12.45
CA ALA A 31 -18.48 13.56 11.59
C ALA A 31 -17.88 14.27 10.35
N LYS A 32 -16.84 15.09 10.53
CA LYS A 32 -16.13 15.75 9.42
C LYS A 32 -15.47 14.77 8.46
N ILE A 33 -14.81 13.72 8.98
CA ILE A 33 -14.20 12.67 8.15
C ILE A 33 -15.30 11.96 7.35
N THR A 34 -16.40 11.62 8.00
CA THR A 34 -17.55 10.96 7.36
C THR A 34 -18.13 11.83 6.23
N GLU A 35 -18.45 13.08 6.52
CA GLU A 35 -18.98 14.04 5.55
C GLU A 35 -18.03 14.24 4.36
N PHE A 36 -16.71 14.31 4.61
CA PHE A 36 -15.72 14.46 3.57
C PHE A 36 -15.80 13.34 2.51
N TYR A 37 -15.98 12.10 2.92
CA TYR A 37 -16.10 10.97 1.99
C TYR A 37 -17.52 10.84 1.42
N GLU A 38 -18.56 10.90 2.25
CA GLU A 38 -19.95 10.72 1.83
C GLU A 38 -20.39 11.80 0.83
N SER A 39 -19.98 13.06 1.03
CA SER A 39 -20.24 14.14 0.07
C SER A 39 -19.58 13.92 -1.33
N ARG A 40 -18.64 13.00 -1.42
CA ARG A 40 -17.95 12.60 -2.66
C ARG A 40 -18.42 11.23 -3.17
N GLY A 41 -19.45 10.65 -2.57
CA GLY A 41 -19.97 9.33 -2.93
C GLY A 41 -19.04 8.16 -2.56
N ALA A 42 -18.08 8.38 -1.65
CA ALA A 42 -17.12 7.34 -1.24
C ALA A 42 -17.44 6.80 0.16
N ALA A 43 -17.13 5.53 0.39
CA ALA A 43 -17.22 4.94 1.72
C ALA A 43 -16.11 5.53 2.62
N PRO A 44 -16.46 6.04 3.83
CA PRO A 44 -15.46 6.53 4.76
C PRO A 44 -14.56 5.41 5.27
N MET A 45 -13.24 5.57 5.11
CA MET A 45 -12.22 4.63 5.52
C MET A 45 -11.19 5.32 6.43
N VAL A 46 -10.91 4.73 7.60
CA VAL A 46 -9.96 5.27 8.58
C VAL A 46 -8.99 4.18 9.03
N PHE A 47 -7.69 4.41 8.84
CA PHE A 47 -6.68 3.54 9.44
C PHE A 47 -6.44 3.91 10.91
N VAL A 48 -6.62 2.92 11.77
CA VAL A 48 -6.32 3.00 13.21
C VAL A 48 -5.00 2.32 13.49
N THR A 49 -4.07 3.05 14.10
CA THR A 49 -2.77 2.56 14.55
C THR A 49 -2.78 2.34 16.07
N PRO A 50 -1.92 1.47 16.65
CA PRO A 50 -1.83 1.30 18.10
C PRO A 50 -1.41 2.56 18.86
N THR A 51 -0.83 3.54 18.16
CA THR A 51 -0.41 4.83 18.73
C THR A 51 -1.53 5.88 18.74
N ALA A 52 -2.70 5.56 18.19
CA ALA A 52 -3.84 6.45 18.24
C ALA A 52 -4.47 6.48 19.64
N ASP A 53 -4.97 7.64 20.02
CA ASP A 53 -5.73 7.81 21.28
C ASP A 53 -6.95 6.86 21.30
N PRO A 54 -7.26 6.21 22.42
CA PRO A 54 -8.39 5.28 22.55
C PRO A 54 -9.76 5.89 22.21
N SER A 55 -9.90 7.22 22.29
CA SER A 55 -11.12 7.90 21.86
C SER A 55 -11.44 7.64 20.38
N LEU A 56 -10.43 7.45 19.51
CA LEU A 56 -10.64 7.19 18.10
C LEU A 56 -11.53 5.97 17.87
N THR A 57 -11.17 4.82 18.43
CA THR A 57 -11.95 3.58 18.25
C THR A 57 -13.34 3.69 18.86
N ARG A 58 -13.48 4.37 20.01
CA ARG A 58 -14.76 4.63 20.67
C ARG A 58 -15.68 5.47 19.79
N GLU A 59 -15.17 6.59 19.23
CA GLU A 59 -15.97 7.48 18.40
C GLU A 59 -16.28 6.87 17.02
N LEU A 60 -15.35 6.09 16.43
CA LEU A 60 -15.62 5.33 15.21
C LEU A 60 -16.76 4.31 15.43
N THR A 61 -16.72 3.54 16.53
CA THR A 61 -17.78 2.59 16.87
C THR A 61 -19.13 3.28 17.01
N ARG A 62 -19.17 4.43 17.73
CA ARG A 62 -20.40 5.23 17.88
C ARG A 62 -20.96 5.74 16.56
N ALA A 63 -20.07 6.06 15.61
CA ALA A 63 -20.44 6.53 14.28
C ALA A 63 -20.78 5.41 13.28
N GLY A 64 -20.82 4.15 13.71
CA GLY A 64 -21.18 3.00 12.88
C GLY A 64 -20.04 2.45 12.01
N TYR A 65 -18.78 2.75 12.35
CA TYR A 65 -17.64 2.10 11.71
C TYR A 65 -17.38 0.73 12.35
N ALA A 66 -16.89 -0.19 11.55
CA ALA A 66 -16.43 -1.52 11.99
C ALA A 66 -14.99 -1.79 11.55
N PRO A 67 -14.21 -2.52 12.38
CA PRO A 67 -12.87 -2.94 11.99
C PRO A 67 -12.92 -3.97 10.86
N GLY A 68 -12.04 -3.81 9.88
CA GLY A 68 -11.90 -4.69 8.72
C GLY A 68 -10.46 -5.19 8.56
N GLU A 69 -9.88 -4.93 7.42
CA GLU A 69 -8.56 -5.43 7.05
C GLU A 69 -7.45 -4.93 7.96
N ARG A 70 -6.40 -5.76 8.07
CA ARG A 70 -5.20 -5.46 8.84
C ARG A 70 -4.01 -5.37 7.92
N GLU A 71 -3.15 -4.42 8.19
CA GLU A 71 -1.86 -4.29 7.52
C GLU A 71 -0.72 -4.24 8.53
N GLN A 72 0.31 -5.01 8.27
CA GLN A 72 1.55 -4.96 9.01
C GLN A 72 2.42 -3.83 8.48
N SER A 73 2.77 -2.88 9.33
CA SER A 73 3.76 -1.85 9.06
C SER A 73 5.16 -2.41 9.25
N LEU A 74 6.01 -2.22 8.27
CA LEU A 74 7.36 -2.77 8.19
C LEU A 74 8.36 -1.63 7.98
N LEU A 75 9.51 -1.70 8.63
CA LEU A 75 10.54 -0.68 8.59
C LEU A 75 11.91 -1.27 8.31
N ALA A 76 12.71 -0.55 7.55
CA ALA A 76 14.14 -0.78 7.35
C ALA A 76 14.92 0.49 7.65
N SER A 77 16.07 0.34 8.33
CA SER A 77 16.99 1.43 8.69
C SER A 77 18.40 0.88 8.93
N GLY A 78 19.37 1.76 9.20
CA GLY A 78 20.73 1.39 9.62
C GLY A 78 21.39 0.41 8.64
N ASP A 79 21.98 -0.65 9.17
CA ASP A 79 22.78 -1.64 8.43
C ASP A 79 22.09 -2.19 7.18
N LEU A 80 20.77 -2.34 7.21
CA LEU A 80 20.04 -2.82 6.04
C LEU A 80 20.16 -1.84 4.87
N LEU A 81 20.07 -0.55 5.14
CA LEU A 81 20.23 0.47 4.10
C LEU A 81 21.69 0.54 3.63
N GLU A 82 22.65 0.54 4.54
CA GLU A 82 24.09 0.66 4.24
C GLU A 82 24.57 -0.49 3.34
N HIS A 83 24.09 -1.71 3.60
CA HIS A 83 24.48 -2.91 2.86
C HIS A 83 23.58 -3.25 1.68
N ALA A 84 22.51 -2.47 1.42
CA ALA A 84 21.64 -2.70 0.29
C ALA A 84 22.38 -2.57 -1.04
N ARG A 85 22.06 -3.44 -1.99
CA ARG A 85 22.67 -3.47 -3.33
C ARG A 85 21.59 -3.40 -4.39
N ARG A 86 21.93 -2.72 -5.48
CA ARG A 86 21.11 -2.69 -6.70
C ARG A 86 21.03 -4.09 -7.28
N ASP A 87 19.89 -4.40 -7.88
CA ASP A 87 19.70 -5.63 -8.65
C ASP A 87 19.67 -5.26 -10.14
N GLU A 88 20.67 -5.67 -10.90
CA GLU A 88 20.84 -5.34 -12.31
C GLU A 88 19.65 -5.75 -13.19
N ARG A 89 18.84 -6.69 -12.70
CA ARG A 89 17.60 -7.13 -13.38
C ARG A 89 16.45 -6.13 -13.24
N ILE A 90 16.61 -5.11 -12.36
CA ILE A 90 15.57 -4.14 -12.04
C ILE A 90 15.94 -2.78 -12.65
N GLY A 91 15.10 -2.31 -13.54
CA GLY A 91 15.23 -1.00 -14.18
C GLY A 91 14.13 -0.03 -13.80
N VAL A 92 14.32 1.25 -14.13
CA VAL A 92 13.23 2.23 -14.11
C VAL A 92 12.27 1.91 -15.24
N ALA A 93 10.98 2.01 -14.98
CA ALA A 93 9.94 1.74 -15.97
C ALA A 93 10.09 2.66 -17.18
N ARG A 94 10.00 2.09 -18.37
CA ARG A 94 10.14 2.83 -19.64
C ARG A 94 8.81 3.44 -20.09
N ASP A 95 7.71 2.77 -19.75
CA ASP A 95 6.34 3.13 -20.09
C ASP A 95 5.44 2.90 -18.85
N LEU A 96 4.97 3.99 -18.25
CA LEU A 96 4.14 3.93 -17.04
C LEU A 96 2.78 3.28 -17.28
N ALA A 97 2.22 3.40 -18.49
CA ALA A 97 0.95 2.76 -18.82
C ALA A 97 1.13 1.23 -18.95
N ALA A 98 2.20 0.77 -19.61
CA ALA A 98 2.54 -0.65 -19.66
C ALA A 98 2.87 -1.21 -18.27
N TRP A 99 3.60 -0.45 -17.44
CA TRP A 99 3.91 -0.78 -16.07
C TRP A 99 2.62 -0.93 -15.23
N ALA A 100 1.69 0.02 -15.32
CA ALA A 100 0.43 0.00 -14.58
C ALA A 100 -0.43 -1.21 -14.95
N ARG A 101 -0.53 -1.52 -16.25
CA ARG A 101 -1.22 -2.73 -16.73
C ARG A 101 -0.58 -4.01 -16.19
N ALA A 102 0.75 -4.12 -16.25
CA ALA A 102 1.47 -5.29 -15.71
C ALA A 102 1.30 -5.43 -14.20
N SER A 103 1.33 -4.32 -13.47
CA SER A 103 1.07 -4.27 -12.03
C SER A 103 -0.34 -4.76 -11.72
N ALA A 104 -1.36 -4.20 -12.37
CA ALA A 104 -2.76 -4.57 -12.18
C ALA A 104 -3.01 -6.05 -12.53
N ALA A 105 -2.50 -6.54 -13.66
CA ALA A 105 -2.63 -7.95 -14.06
C ALA A 105 -2.05 -8.90 -13.01
N ALA A 106 -0.89 -8.56 -12.44
CA ALA A 106 -0.25 -9.36 -11.41
C ALA A 106 -0.98 -9.34 -10.06
N PHE A 107 -1.60 -8.20 -9.68
CA PHE A 107 -2.40 -8.08 -8.46
C PHE A 107 -3.76 -8.77 -8.59
N LEU A 108 -4.44 -8.57 -9.70
CA LEU A 108 -5.76 -9.15 -9.96
C LEU A 108 -5.69 -10.61 -10.41
N GLU A 109 -4.47 -11.12 -10.65
CA GLU A 109 -4.23 -12.47 -11.20
C GLU A 109 -5.02 -12.75 -12.49
N ARG A 110 -5.11 -11.74 -13.37
CA ARG A 110 -5.80 -11.79 -14.65
C ARG A 110 -4.85 -11.44 -15.80
N GLU A 111 -4.96 -12.15 -16.91
CA GLU A 111 -4.25 -11.79 -18.14
C GLU A 111 -5.00 -10.69 -18.91
N ALA A 112 -6.32 -10.77 -18.98
CA ALA A 112 -7.17 -9.77 -19.61
C ALA A 112 -7.73 -8.80 -18.56
N LEU A 113 -7.31 -7.54 -18.64
CA LEU A 113 -7.79 -6.47 -17.77
C LEU A 113 -9.07 -5.84 -18.34
N GLN A 114 -9.96 -5.43 -17.45
CA GLN A 114 -11.09 -4.58 -17.77
C GLN A 114 -10.66 -3.10 -17.84
N PRO A 115 -11.42 -2.24 -18.57
CA PRO A 115 -11.16 -0.81 -18.56
C PRO A 115 -11.14 -0.25 -17.13
N GLY A 116 -10.04 0.41 -16.76
CA GLY A 116 -9.85 1.02 -15.44
C GLY A 116 -9.18 0.14 -14.38
N ASP A 117 -8.95 -1.14 -14.61
CA ASP A 117 -8.24 -2.03 -13.68
C ASP A 117 -6.83 -1.51 -13.33
N ASP A 118 -6.17 -0.81 -14.25
CA ASP A 118 -4.83 -0.24 -14.10
C ASP A 118 -4.81 1.17 -13.51
N ARG A 119 -5.98 1.80 -13.32
CA ARG A 119 -6.09 3.20 -12.88
C ARG A 119 -5.37 3.47 -11.56
N ILE A 120 -5.55 2.60 -10.56
CA ILE A 120 -4.93 2.77 -9.24
C ILE A 120 -3.41 2.69 -9.36
N ALA A 121 -2.90 1.69 -10.10
CA ALA A 121 -1.47 1.52 -10.31
C ALA A 121 -0.86 2.75 -11.01
N LEU A 122 -1.58 3.32 -11.98
CA LEU A 122 -1.15 4.54 -12.69
C LEU A 122 -1.13 5.76 -11.74
N ILE A 123 -2.18 5.97 -10.93
CA ILE A 123 -2.22 7.08 -9.95
C ILE A 123 -1.02 7.00 -9.00
N LEU A 124 -0.65 5.80 -8.54
CA LEU A 124 0.45 5.61 -7.59
C LEU A 124 1.81 6.04 -8.15
N VAL A 125 2.01 6.06 -9.46
CA VAL A 125 3.32 6.35 -10.08
C VAL A 125 3.37 7.63 -10.90
N THR A 126 2.29 8.42 -10.89
CA THR A 126 2.22 9.71 -11.60
C THR A 126 2.62 10.91 -10.75
N THR A 127 3.11 10.70 -9.53
CA THR A 127 3.63 11.78 -8.67
C THR A 127 5.14 11.96 -8.89
N ASP A 128 5.61 13.20 -8.85
CA ASP A 128 7.04 13.57 -9.09
C ASP A 128 8.00 12.91 -8.09
N GLU A 129 7.51 12.53 -6.90
CA GLU A 129 8.28 11.89 -5.83
C GLU A 129 8.36 10.36 -5.99
N THR A 130 7.76 9.80 -7.06
CA THR A 130 7.65 8.33 -7.23
C THR A 130 8.48 7.83 -8.41
N ILE A 131 9.23 6.77 -8.17
CA ILE A 131 9.97 6.03 -9.18
C ILE A 131 9.28 4.69 -9.41
N ALA A 132 8.74 4.47 -10.60
CA ALA A 132 8.24 3.16 -11.03
C ALA A 132 9.41 2.28 -11.47
N LEU A 133 9.44 1.06 -11.00
CA LEU A 133 10.51 0.08 -11.26
C LEU A 133 9.92 -1.20 -11.84
N GLU A 134 10.65 -1.79 -12.78
CA GLU A 134 10.23 -3.02 -13.46
C GLU A 134 11.37 -4.02 -13.61
N ALA A 135 11.01 -5.30 -13.64
CA ALA A 135 11.86 -6.37 -14.12
C ALA A 135 11.31 -6.91 -15.43
N ARG A 136 12.18 -7.18 -16.39
CA ARG A 136 11.78 -7.71 -17.69
C ARG A 136 12.41 -9.09 -17.96
N LYS A 137 11.70 -9.87 -18.78
CA LYS A 137 12.23 -11.06 -19.43
C LYS A 137 11.86 -10.97 -20.92
N GLY A 138 12.84 -10.65 -21.77
CA GLY A 138 12.58 -10.16 -23.12
C GLY A 138 11.74 -8.87 -23.05
N ASP A 139 10.67 -8.81 -23.83
CA ASP A 139 9.77 -7.66 -23.87
C ASP A 139 8.71 -7.65 -22.76
N ALA A 140 8.54 -8.77 -22.04
CA ALA A 140 7.52 -8.89 -21.01
C ALA A 140 7.97 -8.28 -19.68
N ILE A 141 7.13 -7.44 -19.06
CA ILE A 141 7.27 -6.98 -17.68
C ILE A 141 6.82 -8.14 -16.77
N VAL A 142 7.74 -8.69 -15.98
CA VAL A 142 7.49 -9.86 -15.11
C VAL A 142 7.29 -9.51 -13.65
N ALA A 143 7.76 -8.34 -13.23
CA ALA A 143 7.54 -7.84 -11.89
C ALA A 143 7.59 -6.31 -11.90
N THR A 144 6.84 -5.68 -10.99
CA THR A 144 6.74 -4.23 -10.82
C THR A 144 6.91 -3.84 -9.36
N GLY A 145 7.28 -2.59 -9.13
CA GLY A 145 7.30 -2.01 -7.80
C GLY A 145 7.50 -0.52 -7.88
N ALA A 146 7.04 0.20 -6.88
CA ALA A 146 7.22 1.64 -6.79
C ALA A 146 8.01 2.04 -5.55
N LEU A 147 8.73 3.14 -5.65
CA LEU A 147 9.51 3.79 -4.60
C LEU A 147 9.14 5.25 -4.55
N GLY A 148 8.58 5.72 -3.45
CA GLY A 148 8.43 7.14 -3.14
C GLY A 148 9.54 7.59 -2.20
N VAL A 149 10.15 8.76 -2.43
CA VAL A 149 11.18 9.33 -1.56
C VAL A 149 10.81 10.76 -1.20
N ARG A 150 10.82 11.07 0.09
CA ARG A 150 10.56 12.41 0.61
C ARG A 150 11.49 12.72 1.78
N GLY A 151 12.50 13.55 1.52
CA GLY A 151 13.54 13.85 2.49
C GLY A 151 14.26 12.56 2.93
N GLU A 152 14.35 12.33 4.23
CA GLU A 152 15.00 11.14 4.82
C GLU A 152 14.08 9.90 4.88
N HIS A 153 12.87 9.96 4.34
CA HIS A 153 11.90 8.89 4.36
C HIS A 153 11.63 8.34 2.96
N ALA A 154 11.50 7.03 2.86
CA ALA A 154 11.07 6.38 1.64
C ALA A 154 9.96 5.36 1.92
N ALA A 155 9.12 5.13 0.92
CA ALA A 155 8.05 4.14 0.96
C ALA A 155 8.17 3.17 -0.22
N LEU A 156 8.09 1.87 0.06
CA LEU A 156 8.00 0.84 -0.96
C LEU A 156 6.56 0.37 -1.09
N PHE A 157 5.99 0.49 -2.27
CA PHE A 157 4.61 0.11 -2.54
C PHE A 157 4.45 -0.48 -3.95
N ALA A 158 3.24 -0.90 -4.30
CA ALA A 158 2.89 -1.50 -5.59
C ALA A 158 3.85 -2.62 -6.06
N GLY A 159 4.39 -3.40 -5.10
CA GLY A 159 5.27 -4.53 -5.40
C GLY A 159 4.48 -5.73 -5.88
N SER A 160 4.62 -6.13 -7.14
CA SER A 160 3.93 -7.27 -7.73
C SER A 160 4.87 -8.18 -8.51
N THR A 161 4.45 -9.42 -8.73
CA THR A 161 5.15 -10.37 -9.62
C THR A 161 4.10 -11.20 -10.35
N HIS A 162 4.19 -11.22 -11.66
CA HIS A 162 3.30 -12.00 -12.51
C HIS A 162 3.28 -13.47 -12.06
N PRO A 163 2.12 -14.13 -11.95
CA PRO A 163 2.00 -15.49 -11.40
C PRO A 163 2.98 -16.50 -11.98
N ALA A 164 3.17 -16.54 -13.32
CA ALA A 164 4.08 -17.44 -13.99
C ALA A 164 5.57 -17.23 -13.66
N PHE A 165 5.93 -16.11 -13.06
CA PHE A 165 7.31 -15.76 -12.71
C PHE A 165 7.58 -15.71 -11.21
N ARG A 166 6.60 -16.07 -10.37
CA ARG A 166 6.75 -16.17 -8.91
C ARG A 166 7.79 -17.22 -8.52
N ARG A 167 8.28 -17.14 -7.28
CA ARG A 167 9.28 -18.06 -6.68
C ARG A 167 10.65 -18.05 -7.39
N ARG A 168 10.97 -17.00 -8.17
CA ARG A 168 12.24 -16.81 -8.88
C ARG A 168 13.05 -15.61 -8.33
N GLY A 169 12.72 -15.13 -7.13
CA GLY A 169 13.45 -14.05 -6.47
C GLY A 169 13.13 -12.64 -6.97
N TRP A 170 12.21 -12.44 -7.92
CA TRP A 170 11.89 -11.11 -8.45
C TRP A 170 11.41 -10.13 -7.39
N HIS A 171 10.49 -10.55 -6.51
CA HIS A 171 9.97 -9.68 -5.46
C HIS A 171 11.04 -9.27 -4.43
N THR A 172 11.90 -10.21 -4.02
CA THR A 172 13.03 -9.90 -3.13
C THR A 172 14.09 -9.05 -3.81
N GLY A 173 14.33 -9.24 -5.10
CA GLY A 173 15.17 -8.37 -5.92
C GLY A 173 14.63 -6.93 -5.95
N LEU A 174 13.33 -6.77 -6.23
CA LEU A 174 12.66 -5.47 -6.20
C LEU A 174 12.74 -4.79 -4.83
N ILE A 175 12.60 -5.54 -3.72
CA ILE A 175 12.73 -4.96 -2.37
C ILE A 175 14.14 -4.41 -2.17
N ARG A 176 15.17 -5.22 -2.44
CA ARG A 176 16.58 -4.83 -2.24
C ARG A 176 16.99 -3.67 -3.14
N ASP A 177 16.62 -3.70 -4.41
CA ASP A 177 16.93 -2.62 -5.34
C ASP A 177 16.29 -1.31 -4.92
N ARG A 178 15.02 -1.33 -4.48
CA ARG A 178 14.33 -0.13 -4.00
C ARG A 178 14.95 0.43 -2.71
N VAL A 179 15.39 -0.43 -1.78
CA VAL A 179 16.11 0.00 -0.58
C VAL A 179 17.44 0.67 -0.96
N ALA A 180 18.19 0.10 -1.89
CA ALA A 180 19.43 0.71 -2.38
C ALA A 180 19.19 2.07 -3.04
N ARG A 181 18.15 2.19 -3.88
CA ARG A 181 17.75 3.48 -4.50
C ARG A 181 17.30 4.50 -3.46
N ALA A 182 16.55 4.09 -2.45
CA ALA A 182 16.12 4.95 -1.35
C ALA A 182 17.34 5.52 -0.60
N ARG A 183 18.32 4.68 -0.26
CA ARG A 183 19.58 5.10 0.34
C ARG A 183 20.33 6.09 -0.57
N ASP A 184 20.49 5.77 -1.84
CA ASP A 184 21.20 6.61 -2.82
C ASP A 184 20.53 7.99 -2.97
N ALA A 185 19.21 8.06 -2.72
CA ALA A 185 18.43 9.30 -2.67
C ALA A 185 18.44 9.99 -1.28
N GLY A 186 19.23 9.48 -0.30
CA GLY A 186 19.38 10.09 1.01
C GLY A 186 18.38 9.64 2.08
N ALA A 187 17.54 8.63 1.79
CA ALA A 187 16.61 8.11 2.79
C ALA A 187 17.36 7.35 3.91
N ARG A 188 16.93 7.57 5.14
CA ARG A 188 17.42 6.91 6.36
C ARG A 188 16.42 5.91 6.93
N LEU A 189 15.17 6.06 6.56
CA LEU A 189 14.06 5.16 6.92
C LEU A 189 13.31 4.73 5.67
N VAL A 190 13.09 3.44 5.53
CA VAL A 190 12.32 2.86 4.43
C VAL A 190 11.14 2.09 5.01
N HIS A 191 9.94 2.53 4.67
CA HIS A 191 8.68 1.95 5.14
C HIS A 191 8.03 1.10 4.05
N ALA A 192 7.33 0.05 4.46
CA ALA A 192 6.45 -0.75 3.61
C ALA A 192 5.26 -1.26 4.42
N THR A 193 4.20 -1.66 3.73
CA THR A 193 3.07 -2.38 4.34
C THR A 193 2.83 -3.70 3.62
N ALA A 194 2.31 -4.68 4.36
CA ALA A 194 1.90 -5.96 3.81
C ALA A 194 0.80 -6.58 4.67
N GLY A 195 -0.03 -7.41 4.08
CA GLY A 195 -1.00 -8.21 4.85
C GLY A 195 -0.27 -9.13 5.83
N PRO A 196 -0.70 -9.23 7.10
CA PRO A 196 -0.11 -10.13 8.08
C PRO A 196 -0.09 -11.57 7.57
N GLY A 197 1.05 -12.26 7.70
CA GLY A 197 1.24 -13.64 7.23
C GLY A 197 1.33 -13.81 5.71
N SER A 198 1.29 -12.73 4.93
CA SER A 198 1.36 -12.79 3.46
C SER A 198 2.75 -13.19 2.95
N ALA A 199 2.82 -13.61 1.69
CA ALA A 199 4.09 -13.83 1.01
C ALA A 199 4.92 -12.55 0.91
N SER A 200 4.26 -11.39 0.76
CA SER A 200 4.89 -10.08 0.73
C SER A 200 5.58 -9.78 2.06
N GLU A 201 4.88 -9.93 3.18
CA GLU A 201 5.46 -9.74 4.52
C GLU A 201 6.68 -10.64 4.73
N ARG A 202 6.55 -11.94 4.45
CA ARG A 202 7.69 -12.87 4.57
C ARG A 202 8.89 -12.48 3.72
N ASN A 203 8.66 -11.89 2.54
CA ASN A 203 9.75 -11.42 1.69
C ASN A 203 10.43 -10.17 2.27
N PHE A 204 9.66 -9.22 2.81
CA PHE A 204 10.22 -8.06 3.51
C PHE A 204 11.07 -8.48 4.71
N LEU A 205 10.56 -9.39 5.56
CA LEU A 205 11.31 -9.90 6.72
C LEU A 205 12.61 -10.61 6.31
N ARG A 206 12.58 -11.43 5.24
CA ARG A 206 13.80 -12.04 4.70
C ARG A 206 14.79 -11.04 4.13
N CYS A 207 14.30 -9.87 3.70
CA CYS A 207 15.15 -8.77 3.27
C CYS A 207 15.63 -7.89 4.44
N GLY A 208 15.32 -8.24 5.71
CA GLY A 208 15.81 -7.54 6.91
C GLY A 208 14.88 -6.45 7.44
N PHE A 209 13.69 -6.28 6.88
CA PHE A 209 12.69 -5.40 7.48
C PHE A 209 12.21 -5.95 8.81
N VAL A 210 11.86 -5.06 9.72
CA VAL A 210 11.28 -5.40 11.03
C VAL A 210 9.81 -4.99 11.08
N ARG A 211 9.01 -5.75 11.82
CA ARG A 211 7.63 -5.39 12.14
C ARG A 211 7.63 -4.25 13.14
N VAL A 212 6.87 -3.20 12.88
CA VAL A 212 6.71 -2.08 13.82
C VAL A 212 5.38 -2.15 14.54
N TYR A 213 4.28 -2.18 13.78
CA TYR A 213 2.93 -2.32 14.30
C TYR A 213 1.98 -2.86 13.22
N THR A 214 0.82 -3.33 13.68
CA THR A 214 -0.31 -3.62 12.79
C THR A 214 -1.32 -2.49 12.87
N ARG A 215 -1.74 -1.95 11.72
CA ARG A 215 -2.85 -1.00 11.61
C ARG A 215 -4.10 -1.71 11.13
N VAL A 216 -5.27 -1.18 11.51
CA VAL A 216 -6.57 -1.75 11.17
C VAL A 216 -7.36 -0.72 10.37
N LEU A 217 -7.88 -1.12 9.22
CA LEU A 217 -8.80 -0.32 8.45
C LEU A 217 -10.19 -0.39 9.07
N TRP A 218 -10.77 0.74 9.45
CA TRP A 218 -12.14 0.88 9.89
C TRP A 218 -12.97 1.47 8.76
N VAL A 219 -14.09 0.82 8.46
CA VAL A 219 -14.99 1.21 7.36
C VAL A 219 -16.38 1.46 7.91
N LYS A 220 -17.00 2.56 7.50
CA LYS A 220 -18.40 2.82 7.80
C LYS A 220 -19.28 2.06 6.80
N THR A 221 -20.04 1.10 7.29
CA THR A 221 -21.09 0.43 6.51
C THR A 221 -22.34 1.31 6.49
N SER A 222 -22.57 2.04 5.42
CA SER A 222 -23.84 2.72 5.19
C SER A 222 -24.91 1.66 4.87
N SER A 223 -26.11 1.81 5.46
CA SER A 223 -27.28 1.00 5.07
C SER A 223 -27.61 1.28 3.61
N GLY A 224 -27.13 0.44 2.70
CA GLY A 224 -27.33 0.59 1.24
C GLY A 224 -26.03 0.51 0.42
N PHE A 225 -24.86 0.63 1.02
CA PHE A 225 -23.60 0.37 0.33
C PHE A 225 -23.23 -1.11 0.56
N ILE A 226 -23.42 -1.95 -0.43
CA ILE A 226 -22.75 -3.25 -0.48
C ILE A 226 -21.28 -2.88 -0.68
N ALA A 227 -20.46 -3.04 0.35
CA ALA A 227 -19.02 -2.93 0.22
C ALA A 227 -18.63 -3.76 -1.00
N ALA A 228 -18.03 -3.10 -2.00
CA ALA A 228 -17.40 -3.85 -3.08
C ALA A 228 -16.50 -4.89 -2.39
N PRO A 229 -16.56 -6.16 -2.80
CA PRO A 229 -15.81 -7.20 -2.12
C PRO A 229 -14.36 -6.77 -2.04
N ALA A 230 -13.71 -7.06 -0.93
CA ALA A 230 -12.33 -6.74 -0.56
C ALA A 230 -11.23 -6.95 -1.63
N ALA A 231 -11.62 -7.22 -2.87
CA ALA A 231 -10.77 -7.37 -4.05
C ALA A 231 -9.94 -6.11 -4.37
N ALA A 232 -10.41 -4.91 -4.02
CA ALA A 232 -9.64 -3.69 -4.31
C ALA A 232 -8.57 -3.40 -3.23
N ALA A 233 -8.82 -3.77 -1.97
CA ALA A 233 -7.81 -3.71 -0.91
C ALA A 233 -6.95 -4.98 -0.90
N ALA A 234 -7.47 -6.14 -1.34
CA ALA A 234 -6.72 -7.37 -1.64
C ALA A 234 -5.72 -7.19 -2.81
N ALA A 235 -5.83 -6.12 -3.60
CA ALA A 235 -4.79 -5.75 -4.55
C ALA A 235 -3.44 -5.45 -3.87
N ILE A 236 -3.42 -5.28 -2.55
CA ILE A 236 -2.19 -5.13 -1.76
C ILE A 236 -1.78 -6.45 -1.09
N SER A 237 -2.68 -7.42 -0.94
CA SER A 237 -2.35 -8.76 -0.43
C SER A 237 -3.40 -9.80 -0.86
N PRO A 238 -3.04 -10.87 -1.58
CA PRO A 238 -3.98 -11.94 -1.92
C PRO A 238 -4.46 -12.66 -0.64
N PRO A 239 -5.72 -13.16 -0.63
CA PRO A 239 -6.26 -13.90 0.51
C PRO A 239 -5.46 -15.17 0.79
N LEU A 240 -5.32 -15.51 2.08
CA LEU A 240 -4.80 -16.79 2.52
C LEU A 240 -5.71 -17.90 1.99
N LYS A 241 -5.16 -18.80 1.15
CA LYS A 241 -5.84 -20.08 0.89
C LYS A 241 -5.83 -20.89 2.18
N PRO A 242 -6.96 -21.51 2.56
CA PRO A 242 -6.97 -22.44 3.68
C PRO A 242 -5.97 -23.59 3.43
N ALA A 243 -5.39 -24.09 4.51
CA ALA A 243 -4.42 -25.18 4.52
C ALA A 243 -5.03 -26.49 4.03
#